data_7f28c0f1eb3f41e27a1526e629cbd53f
#
_entry.id   7f28c0f1eb3f41e27a1526e629cbd53f
#
_cell.length_a   1.000
_cell.length_b   1.000
_cell.length_c   1.000
_cell.angle_alpha   90.00
_cell.angle_beta   90.00
_cell.angle_gamma   90.00
#
_symmetry.space_group_name_H-M   'P 1'
#
loop_
_entity.id
_entity.type
_entity.pdbx_description
1 polymer ?
#
loop_
_entity_poly.entity_id
_entity_poly.type
_entity_poly.pdbx_seq_one_letter_code
_entity_poly.pdbx_strand_id
1 'polypeptide(L)'
;MRAMGALLMSLALLGCSEQKGAPAPDYGKVEVPVSQLASDEARARGRAMFERKCALCHGERADGNGVRSSALSGKPANFRSSDWRSNTSPRDVFRILSEGKRGTSMPAWPTLSDEEKWDVIAYVLSVAEDGP
;
A
#
# COMPACT_ATOMS: atom_id res chain seq x y z
N MET A 1 -61.43 38.24 -21.02
CA MET A 1 -60.80 37.06 -21.64
C MET A 1 -59.42 36.86 -20.99
N ARG A 2 -59.30 35.82 -20.17
CA ARG A 2 -58.07 35.55 -19.41
C ARG A 2 -57.30 34.45 -20.15
N ALA A 3 -56.10 34.76 -20.62
CA ALA A 3 -55.19 33.78 -21.22
C ALA A 3 -54.38 33.13 -20.11
N MET A 4 -54.53 31.81 -19.98
CA MET A 4 -53.82 30.95 -19.02
C MET A 4 -52.57 30.43 -19.71
N GLY A 5 -51.39 30.98 -19.34
CA GLY A 5 -50.12 30.53 -19.82
C GLY A 5 -49.68 29.25 -19.09
N ALA A 6 -49.55 28.16 -19.82
CA ALA A 6 -49.00 26.88 -19.31
C ALA A 6 -47.49 26.99 -19.16
N LEU A 7 -47.04 26.89 -17.93
CA LEU A 7 -45.58 26.84 -17.59
C LEU A 7 -45.10 25.37 -17.73
N LEU A 8 -44.38 25.08 -18.78
CA LEU A 8 -43.73 23.79 -19.01
C LEU A 8 -42.46 23.70 -18.14
N MET A 9 -42.56 22.91 -17.06
CA MET A 9 -41.45 22.62 -16.16
C MET A 9 -40.60 21.50 -16.78
N SER A 10 -39.50 21.87 -17.40
CA SER A 10 -38.51 20.90 -17.91
C SER A 10 -37.76 20.23 -16.76
N LEU A 11 -38.04 18.97 -16.55
CA LEU A 11 -37.37 18.13 -15.58
C LEU A 11 -36.02 17.71 -16.20
N ALA A 12 -34.90 18.37 -15.82
CA ALA A 12 -33.57 17.96 -16.18
C ALA A 12 -33.19 16.69 -15.40
N LEU A 13 -33.16 15.56 -16.09
CA LEU A 13 -32.58 14.31 -15.58
C LEU A 13 -31.07 14.49 -15.46
N LEU A 14 -30.56 14.73 -14.24
CA LEU A 14 -29.13 14.60 -13.95
C LEU A 14 -28.76 13.12 -14.08
N GLY A 15 -28.22 12.75 -15.23
CA GLY A 15 -27.60 11.45 -15.42
C GLY A 15 -26.38 11.32 -14.51
N CYS A 16 -26.44 10.44 -13.51
CA CYS A 16 -25.25 9.97 -12.82
C CYS A 16 -24.36 9.26 -13.85
N SER A 17 -23.31 9.92 -14.33
CA SER A 17 -22.27 9.26 -15.11
C SER A 17 -21.54 8.29 -14.18
N GLU A 18 -21.77 7.01 -14.36
CA GLU A 18 -20.98 5.93 -13.77
C GLU A 18 -19.52 6.12 -14.23
N GLN A 19 -18.69 6.68 -13.36
CA GLN A 19 -17.25 6.70 -13.60
C GLN A 19 -16.77 5.25 -13.55
N LYS A 20 -16.57 4.65 -14.70
CA LYS A 20 -15.82 3.41 -14.83
C LYS A 20 -14.46 3.65 -14.20
N GLY A 21 -14.23 3.03 -13.02
CA GLY A 21 -12.95 3.11 -12.34
C GLY A 21 -11.82 2.76 -13.32
N ALA A 22 -10.70 3.48 -13.22
CA ALA A 22 -9.52 3.15 -14.01
C ALA A 22 -9.18 1.65 -13.83
N PRO A 23 -8.71 0.96 -14.89
CA PRO A 23 -8.30 -0.43 -14.75
C PRO A 23 -7.24 -0.56 -13.66
N ALA A 24 -7.30 -1.64 -12.89
CA ALA A 24 -6.32 -1.91 -11.84
C ALA A 24 -4.90 -1.90 -12.44
N PRO A 25 -3.92 -1.31 -11.73
CA PRO A 25 -2.54 -1.29 -12.20
C PRO A 25 -2.00 -2.70 -12.45
N ASP A 26 -1.29 -2.89 -13.56
CA ASP A 26 -0.57 -4.13 -13.82
C ASP A 26 0.79 -4.10 -13.09
N TYR A 27 0.80 -4.60 -11.87
CA TYR A 27 2.01 -4.61 -11.03
C TYR A 27 3.12 -5.50 -11.60
N GLY A 28 2.82 -6.42 -12.52
CA GLY A 28 3.82 -7.21 -13.24
C GLY A 28 4.73 -6.35 -14.12
N LYS A 29 4.23 -5.20 -14.56
CA LYS A 29 4.97 -4.24 -15.40
C LYS A 29 5.62 -3.09 -14.64
N VAL A 30 5.40 -3.01 -13.31
CA VAL A 30 6.07 -1.98 -12.50
C VAL A 30 7.57 -2.21 -12.54
N GLU A 31 8.33 -1.18 -12.92
CA GLU A 31 9.78 -1.25 -12.94
C GLU A 31 10.32 -1.28 -11.51
N VAL A 32 11.21 -2.23 -11.22
CA VAL A 32 11.85 -2.36 -9.92
C VAL A 32 13.13 -1.52 -9.93
N PRO A 33 13.23 -0.46 -9.10
CA PRO A 33 14.41 0.40 -9.08
C PRO A 33 15.56 -0.28 -8.31
N VAL A 34 16.27 -1.18 -8.97
CA VAL A 34 17.31 -2.04 -8.36
C VAL A 34 18.38 -1.21 -7.65
N SER A 35 18.80 -0.08 -8.23
CA SER A 35 19.78 0.82 -7.62
C SER A 35 19.27 1.44 -6.30
N GLN A 36 18.01 1.83 -6.24
CA GLN A 36 17.39 2.34 -5.02
C GLN A 36 17.29 1.25 -3.96
N LEU A 37 16.88 0.03 -4.34
CA LEU A 37 16.80 -1.10 -3.40
C LEU A 37 18.16 -1.47 -2.80
N ALA A 38 19.26 -1.25 -3.53
CA ALA A 38 20.62 -1.51 -3.07
C ALA A 38 21.25 -0.32 -2.31
N SER A 39 20.59 0.85 -2.28
CA SER A 39 21.13 2.07 -1.68
C SER A 39 20.96 2.09 -0.15
N ASP A 40 22.05 2.38 0.57
CA ASP A 40 22.02 2.53 2.02
C ASP A 40 21.19 3.76 2.45
N GLU A 41 21.19 4.81 1.64
CA GLU A 41 20.37 6.00 1.88
C GLU A 41 18.87 5.68 1.77
N ALA A 42 18.47 4.89 0.77
CA ALA A 42 17.09 4.44 0.63
C ALA A 42 16.66 3.54 1.80
N ARG A 43 17.53 2.61 2.21
CA ARG A 43 17.31 1.76 3.39
C ARG A 43 17.15 2.58 4.67
N ALA A 44 17.96 3.62 4.86
CA ALA A 44 17.87 4.50 6.02
C ALA A 44 16.56 5.31 6.03
N ARG A 45 16.13 5.87 4.88
CA ARG A 45 14.85 6.56 4.76
C ARG A 45 13.67 5.58 4.99
N GLY A 46 13.75 4.40 4.39
CA GLY A 46 12.76 3.34 4.56
C GLY A 46 12.63 2.87 6.00
N ARG A 47 13.76 2.70 6.71
CA ARG A 47 13.78 2.39 8.14
C ARG A 47 13.06 3.45 8.96
N ALA A 48 13.41 4.72 8.78
CA ALA A 48 12.77 5.82 9.50
C ALA A 48 11.25 5.89 9.26
N MET A 49 10.81 5.53 8.06
CA MET A 49 9.39 5.46 7.71
C MET A 49 8.72 4.23 8.33
N PHE A 50 9.37 3.09 8.28
CA PHE A 50 8.90 1.85 8.90
C PHE A 50 8.67 2.01 10.40
N GLU A 51 9.63 2.60 11.12
CA GLU A 51 9.54 2.86 12.56
C GLU A 51 8.31 3.71 12.90
N ARG A 52 8.02 4.73 12.11
CA ARG A 52 6.88 5.63 12.36
C ARG A 52 5.52 5.07 11.94
N LYS A 53 5.46 4.25 10.90
CA LYS A 53 4.20 3.87 10.25
C LYS A 53 3.88 2.37 10.29
N CYS A 54 4.88 1.51 10.39
CA CYS A 54 4.74 0.07 10.19
C CYS A 54 5.04 -0.74 11.46
N ALA A 55 5.99 -0.29 12.28
CA ALA A 55 6.50 -1.04 13.44
C ALA A 55 5.41 -1.36 14.47
N LEU A 56 4.38 -0.52 14.59
CA LEU A 56 3.27 -0.76 15.51
C LEU A 56 2.58 -2.12 15.28
N CYS A 57 2.53 -2.57 14.03
CA CYS A 57 1.97 -3.85 13.63
C CYS A 57 3.06 -4.89 13.32
N HIS A 58 4.11 -4.49 12.59
CA HIS A 58 5.16 -5.40 12.13
C HIS A 58 6.32 -5.62 13.10
N GLY A 59 6.32 -4.91 14.26
CA GLY A 59 7.37 -4.99 15.27
C GLY A 59 8.56 -4.07 14.95
N GLU A 60 9.21 -3.55 15.98
CA GLU A 60 10.40 -2.69 15.85
C GLU A 60 11.56 -3.43 15.18
N ARG A 61 11.62 -4.76 15.37
CA ARG A 61 12.61 -5.63 14.73
C ARG A 61 12.15 -6.19 13.39
N ALA A 62 11.00 -5.71 12.88
CA ALA A 62 10.41 -6.21 11.63
C ALA A 62 10.08 -7.72 11.64
N ASP A 63 9.80 -8.28 12.82
CA ASP A 63 9.58 -9.71 13.08
C ASP A 63 8.09 -10.12 13.11
N GLY A 64 7.19 -9.19 12.82
CA GLY A 64 5.74 -9.42 12.82
C GLY A 64 5.09 -9.38 14.21
N ASN A 65 5.84 -9.01 15.25
CA ASN A 65 5.38 -9.01 16.64
C ASN A 65 5.21 -7.59 17.19
N GLY A 66 4.60 -6.70 16.41
CA GLY A 66 4.26 -5.37 16.88
C GLY A 66 3.23 -5.39 18.01
N VAL A 67 3.18 -4.32 18.79
CA VAL A 67 2.29 -4.21 19.97
C VAL A 67 0.80 -4.33 19.61
N ARG A 68 0.43 -4.10 18.35
CA ARG A 68 -0.94 -4.28 17.85
C ARG A 68 -1.17 -5.63 17.17
N SER A 69 -0.15 -6.46 16.98
CA SER A 69 -0.23 -7.66 16.16
C SER A 69 -1.32 -8.66 16.60
N SER A 70 -1.56 -8.79 17.90
CA SER A 70 -2.56 -9.69 18.46
C SER A 70 -4.01 -9.27 18.22
N ALA A 71 -4.24 -7.98 17.92
CA ALA A 71 -5.56 -7.42 17.68
C ALA A 71 -5.94 -7.34 16.19
N LEU A 72 -5.06 -7.81 15.30
CA LEU A 72 -5.24 -7.67 13.86
C LEU A 72 -5.88 -8.91 13.24
N SER A 73 -6.66 -8.67 12.20
CA SER A 73 -7.07 -9.71 11.27
C SER A 73 -5.89 -10.06 10.36
N GLY A 74 -5.42 -11.31 10.45
CA GLY A 74 -4.21 -11.76 9.75
C GLY A 74 -2.92 -11.38 10.47
N LYS A 75 -1.99 -12.33 10.51
CA LYS A 75 -0.68 -12.11 11.14
C LYS A 75 0.16 -11.16 10.29
N PRO A 76 0.76 -10.11 10.90
CA PRO A 76 1.73 -9.26 10.19
C PRO A 76 2.92 -10.08 9.68
N ALA A 77 3.44 -9.69 8.52
CA ALA A 77 4.60 -10.37 7.95
C ALA A 77 5.81 -10.24 8.88
N ASN A 78 6.53 -11.36 9.03
CA ASN A 78 7.86 -11.40 9.60
C ASN A 78 8.87 -11.24 8.45
N PHE A 79 9.43 -10.04 8.29
CA PHE A 79 10.37 -9.73 7.22
C PHE A 79 11.73 -10.41 7.40
N ARG A 80 12.03 -10.93 8.61
CA ARG A 80 13.26 -11.68 8.91
C ARG A 80 13.14 -13.17 8.55
N SER A 81 11.96 -13.63 8.18
CA SER A 81 11.71 -15.04 7.84
C SER A 81 12.25 -15.39 6.46
N SER A 82 13.01 -16.47 6.37
CA SER A 82 13.47 -17.04 5.08
C SER A 82 12.29 -17.42 4.19
N ASP A 83 11.20 -17.94 4.78
CA ASP A 83 10.00 -18.30 4.04
C ASP A 83 9.33 -17.07 3.40
N TRP A 84 9.25 -15.97 4.15
CA TRP A 84 8.72 -14.72 3.59
C TRP A 84 9.55 -14.26 2.40
N ARG A 85 10.88 -14.25 2.56
CA ARG A 85 11.83 -13.82 1.52
C ARG A 85 11.76 -14.68 0.26
N SER A 86 11.65 -15.98 0.43
CA SER A 86 11.60 -16.92 -0.70
C SER A 86 10.30 -16.85 -1.50
N ASN A 87 9.22 -16.34 -0.88
CA ASN A 87 7.88 -16.31 -1.44
C ASN A 87 7.37 -14.90 -1.77
N THR A 88 8.21 -13.87 -1.64
CA THR A 88 7.78 -12.47 -1.81
C THR A 88 8.76 -11.72 -2.70
N SER A 89 8.25 -11.14 -3.77
CA SER A 89 9.04 -10.24 -4.63
C SER A 89 8.89 -8.77 -4.20
N PRO A 90 9.82 -7.88 -4.61
CA PRO A 90 9.67 -6.44 -4.39
C PRO A 90 8.36 -5.88 -4.96
N ARG A 91 7.90 -6.39 -6.11
CA ARG A 91 6.61 -5.99 -6.71
C ARG A 91 5.41 -6.40 -5.87
N ASP A 92 5.46 -7.54 -5.18
CA ASP A 92 4.39 -7.96 -4.28
C ASP A 92 4.25 -7.02 -3.10
N VAL A 93 5.38 -6.59 -2.52
CA VAL A 93 5.37 -5.60 -1.42
C VAL A 93 4.84 -4.26 -1.92
N PHE A 94 5.29 -3.81 -3.11
CA PHE A 94 4.81 -2.57 -3.71
C PHE A 94 3.29 -2.59 -3.94
N ARG A 95 2.77 -3.71 -4.46
CA ARG A 95 1.33 -3.90 -4.63
C ARG A 95 0.58 -3.84 -3.30
N ILE A 96 1.10 -4.51 -2.26
CA ILE A 96 0.48 -4.50 -0.93
C ILE A 96 0.48 -3.09 -0.33
N LEU A 97 1.55 -2.33 -0.46
CA LEU A 97 1.58 -0.93 -0.03
C LEU A 97 0.60 -0.05 -0.80
N SER A 98 0.37 -0.37 -2.06
CA SER A 98 -0.54 0.40 -2.91
C SER A 98 -2.02 0.06 -2.72
N GLU A 99 -2.37 -1.19 -2.45
CA GLU A 99 -3.75 -1.69 -2.40
C GLU A 99 -4.18 -2.21 -1.03
N GLY A 100 -3.23 -2.41 -0.11
CA GLY A 100 -3.46 -3.20 1.09
C GLY A 100 -3.44 -4.71 0.81
N LYS A 101 -3.72 -5.50 1.83
CA LYS A 101 -3.82 -6.96 1.70
C LYS A 101 -5.23 -7.41 2.06
N ARG A 102 -5.98 -7.86 1.07
CA ARG A 102 -7.38 -8.31 1.24
C ARG A 102 -7.51 -9.37 2.33
N GLY A 103 -8.57 -9.28 3.12
CA GLY A 103 -8.84 -10.21 4.21
C GLY A 103 -7.96 -10.02 5.44
N THR A 104 -7.18 -8.96 5.48
CA THR A 104 -6.32 -8.63 6.61
C THR A 104 -6.47 -7.17 7.03
N SER A 105 -5.89 -6.83 8.20
CA SER A 105 -5.83 -5.45 8.68
C SER A 105 -4.75 -4.59 8.01
N MET A 106 -3.97 -5.14 7.06
CA MET A 106 -2.95 -4.37 6.33
C MET A 106 -3.60 -3.40 5.34
N PRO A 107 -3.54 -2.08 5.59
CA PRO A 107 -4.19 -1.10 4.73
C PRO A 107 -3.34 -0.75 3.51
N ALA A 108 -3.96 -0.11 2.52
CA ALA A 108 -3.26 0.64 1.49
C ALA A 108 -2.65 1.92 2.09
N TRP A 109 -1.57 2.39 1.47
CA TRP A 109 -0.82 3.59 1.87
C TRP A 109 -0.81 4.63 0.73
N PRO A 110 -1.95 5.22 0.38
CA PRO A 110 -2.05 6.15 -0.75
C PRO A 110 -1.29 7.46 -0.52
N THR A 111 -0.93 7.77 0.72
CA THR A 111 -0.15 8.96 1.08
C THR A 111 1.35 8.79 0.87
N LEU A 112 1.83 7.56 0.63
CA LEU A 112 3.22 7.31 0.27
C LEU A 112 3.39 7.48 -1.24
N SER A 113 4.37 8.27 -1.65
CA SER A 113 4.81 8.30 -3.04
C SER A 113 5.39 6.94 -3.45
N ASP A 114 5.53 6.69 -4.74
CA ASP A 114 6.13 5.45 -5.21
C ASP A 114 7.60 5.33 -4.78
N GLU A 115 8.35 6.44 -4.77
CA GLU A 115 9.71 6.49 -4.24
C GLU A 115 9.77 6.09 -2.75
N GLU A 116 8.87 6.63 -1.92
CA GLU A 116 8.78 6.28 -0.50
C GLU A 116 8.40 4.81 -0.28
N LYS A 117 7.54 4.25 -1.11
CA LYS A 117 7.23 2.81 -1.08
C LYS A 117 8.47 1.98 -1.37
N TRP A 118 9.27 2.38 -2.37
CA TRP A 118 10.54 1.70 -2.71
C TRP A 118 11.58 1.83 -1.60
N ASP A 119 11.65 2.96 -0.90
CA ASP A 119 12.51 3.11 0.28
C ASP A 119 12.11 2.13 1.40
N VAL A 120 10.80 2.02 1.71
CA VAL A 120 10.30 1.04 2.69
C VAL A 120 10.64 -0.39 2.24
N ILE A 121 10.47 -0.70 0.95
CA ILE A 121 10.81 -2.02 0.39
C ILE A 121 12.30 -2.29 0.53
N ALA A 122 13.17 -1.33 0.22
CA ALA A 122 14.61 -1.45 0.40
C ALA A 122 14.96 -1.83 1.84
N TYR A 123 14.32 -1.20 2.82
CA TYR A 123 14.53 -1.52 4.23
C TYR A 123 14.04 -2.93 4.59
N VAL A 124 12.80 -3.30 4.29
CA VAL A 124 12.25 -4.60 4.71
C VAL A 124 12.94 -5.79 4.03
N LEU A 125 13.51 -5.58 2.84
CA LEU A 125 14.34 -6.59 2.19
C LEU A 125 15.71 -6.70 2.87
N SER A 126 16.29 -5.60 3.36
CA SER A 126 17.60 -5.60 4.01
C SER A 126 17.59 -6.26 5.39
N VAL A 127 16.51 -6.11 6.20
CA VAL A 127 16.45 -6.69 7.56
C VAL A 127 16.50 -8.22 7.56
N ALA A 128 16.20 -8.84 6.45
CA ALA A 128 16.29 -10.28 6.29
C ALA A 128 17.73 -10.75 6.13
N GLU A 129 18.67 -9.88 5.72
CA GLU A 129 20.08 -10.18 5.51
C GLU A 129 20.88 -10.09 6.82
N ASP A 130 20.39 -9.33 7.81
CA ASP A 130 21.13 -9.07 9.06
C ASP A 130 21.14 -10.26 10.05
N GLY A 131 20.51 -11.40 9.70
CA GLY A 131 20.48 -12.60 10.54
C GLY A 131 19.67 -12.47 11.84
N PRO A 132 19.62 -13.50 12.68
CA PRO A 132 18.95 -13.46 13.97
C PRO A 132 19.72 -12.61 14.99
#